data_13711affa2425cf287fabef463ad5b37
#
_entry.id   13711affa2425cf287fabef463ad5b37
#
_cell.length_a   1.000
_cell.length_b   1.000
_cell.length_c   1.000
_cell.angle_alpha   90.00
_cell.angle_beta   90.00
_cell.angle_gamma   90.00
#
_symmetry.space_group_name_H-M   'P 1'
#
loop_
_entity.id
_entity.type
_entity.pdbx_description
1 polymer ?
#
loop_
_entity_poly.entity_id
_entity_poly.type
_entity_poly.pdbx_seq_one_letter_code
_entity_poly.pdbx_strand_id
1 'polypeptide(L)'
;MNLDLKAAYERSAELAASHTPVTVDMLVELASLVMKNMSYNKVPGKLSELCDRINAARQNSSAMSLQEQYEMTFDAHYELVTIHPWADGNGRTARLLMNQLQMEMGLIPAKILKEDKEEYIKVLVETREKEDPSIFRRWMTGLMIRNLRHDIDAYLESVSDEKGGEKILELLSGDGSLSAAALAARISITPKAVEKHLARLKAEGRLRRVGPDKGGHWMVNGNR
;
A
#
# COMPACT_ATOMS: atom_id res chain seq x y z
N MET A 1 14.69 -10.82 13.27
CA MET A 1 13.88 -10.48 14.42
C MET A 1 12.83 -9.46 13.98
N ASN A 2 11.56 -9.88 13.93
CA ASN A 2 10.46 -9.01 13.52
C ASN A 2 10.26 -7.96 14.61
N LEU A 3 10.65 -6.74 14.29
CA LEU A 3 10.11 -5.55 14.91
C LEU A 3 8.64 -5.52 14.51
N ASP A 4 7.76 -5.21 15.42
CA ASP A 4 6.32 -5.24 15.15
C ASP A 4 5.91 -4.00 14.33
N LEU A 5 6.29 -4.03 13.03
CA LEU A 5 5.91 -2.99 12.07
C LEU A 5 4.39 -2.85 11.94
N LYS A 6 3.66 -3.93 12.24
CA LYS A 6 2.20 -3.91 12.24
C LYS A 6 1.68 -3.06 13.38
N ALA A 7 2.15 -3.28 14.62
CA ALA A 7 1.76 -2.46 15.78
C ALA A 7 2.14 -0.99 15.57
N ALA A 8 3.31 -0.71 14.99
CA ALA A 8 3.73 0.66 14.69
C ALA A 8 2.81 1.33 13.67
N TYR A 9 2.36 0.60 12.63
CA TYR A 9 1.42 1.13 11.65
C TYR A 9 0.02 1.32 12.23
N GLU A 10 -0.48 0.36 13.01
CA GLU A 10 -1.76 0.46 13.71
C GLU A 10 -1.77 1.68 14.65
N ARG A 11 -0.69 1.89 15.42
CA ARG A 11 -0.54 3.06 16.28
C ARG A 11 -0.52 4.37 15.48
N SER A 12 0.18 4.39 14.36
CA SER A 12 0.20 5.54 13.45
C SER A 12 -1.20 5.87 12.91
N ALA A 13 -2.01 4.85 12.59
CA ALA A 13 -3.39 5.03 12.13
C ALA A 13 -4.32 5.55 13.24
N GLU A 14 -4.14 5.10 14.50
CA GLU A 14 -4.87 5.62 15.67
C GLU A 14 -4.57 7.11 15.91
N LEU A 15 -3.29 7.49 15.83
CA LEU A 15 -2.84 8.88 15.99
C LEU A 15 -3.42 9.78 14.87
N ALA A 16 -3.49 9.26 13.64
CA ALA A 16 -4.12 9.95 12.53
C ALA A 16 -5.64 10.14 12.76
N ALA A 17 -6.34 9.08 13.14
CA ALA A 17 -7.79 9.12 13.38
C ALA A 17 -8.19 10.08 14.54
N SER A 18 -7.32 10.21 15.54
CA SER A 18 -7.52 11.11 16.68
C SER A 18 -7.02 12.55 16.44
N HIS A 19 -6.45 12.84 15.25
CA HIS A 19 -5.82 14.12 14.92
C HIS A 19 -4.82 14.59 15.98
N THR A 20 -4.07 13.63 16.57
CA THR A 20 -3.09 13.92 17.61
C THR A 20 -2.02 14.86 17.09
N PRO A 21 -1.68 15.97 17.79
CA PRO A 21 -0.59 16.85 17.39
C PRO A 21 0.74 16.09 17.27
N VAL A 22 1.53 16.43 16.25
CA VAL A 22 2.87 15.87 16.09
C VAL A 22 3.77 16.50 17.15
N THR A 23 4.31 15.68 18.04
CA THR A 23 5.22 16.09 19.11
C THR A 23 6.47 15.24 19.10
N VAL A 24 7.51 15.72 19.77
CA VAL A 24 8.75 14.95 19.95
C VAL A 24 8.45 13.62 20.64
N ASP A 25 7.60 13.61 21.68
CA ASP A 25 7.22 12.40 22.41
C ASP A 25 6.49 11.39 21.53
N MET A 26 5.57 11.86 20.67
CA MET A 26 4.90 11.00 19.69
C MET A 26 5.91 10.39 18.69
N LEU A 27 6.86 11.18 18.19
CA LEU A 27 7.89 10.66 17.29
C LEU A 27 8.80 9.64 18.00
N VAL A 28 9.11 9.86 19.28
CA VAL A 28 9.84 8.92 20.12
C VAL A 28 9.05 7.64 20.33
N GLU A 29 7.76 7.74 20.61
CA GLU A 29 6.85 6.58 20.73
C GLU A 29 6.88 5.75 19.43
N LEU A 30 6.62 6.34 18.28
CA LEU A 30 6.66 5.64 16.99
C LEU A 30 8.04 5.02 16.70
N ALA A 31 9.12 5.74 17.03
CA ALA A 31 10.47 5.25 16.87
C ALA A 31 10.74 4.02 17.75
N SER A 32 10.23 4.01 18.98
CA SER A 32 10.39 2.89 19.92
C SER A 32 9.74 1.59 19.43
N LEU A 33 8.66 1.68 18.69
CA LEU A 33 7.97 0.53 18.10
C LEU A 33 8.77 -0.12 16.96
N VAL A 34 9.61 0.65 16.26
CA VAL A 34 10.40 0.16 15.12
C VAL A 34 11.89 -0.06 15.45
N MET A 35 12.31 0.25 16.67
CA MET A 35 13.71 0.12 17.12
C MET A 35 13.81 -0.64 18.45
N LYS A 36 14.84 -1.47 18.59
CA LYS A 36 15.11 -2.19 19.85
C LYS A 36 15.83 -1.36 20.91
N ASN A 37 16.79 -0.55 20.47
CA ASN A 37 17.63 0.25 21.36
C ASN A 37 17.63 1.67 20.82
N MET A 38 16.95 2.56 21.52
CA MET A 38 16.98 3.98 21.18
C MET A 38 18.22 4.64 21.76
N SER A 39 19.09 5.09 20.90
CA SER A 39 20.10 6.07 21.26
C SER A 39 19.87 7.35 20.44
N TYR A 40 19.92 8.47 21.13
CA TYR A 40 19.69 9.77 20.51
C TYR A 40 20.99 10.35 19.95
N ASN A 41 20.94 10.85 18.73
CA ASN A 41 21.85 11.88 18.26
C ASN A 41 21.36 13.22 18.84
N LYS A 42 22.26 14.10 19.27
CA LYS A 42 21.92 15.35 19.98
C LYS A 42 21.28 16.39 19.02
N VAL A 43 19.95 16.29 18.76
CA VAL A 43 19.23 17.29 17.93
C VAL A 43 17.79 17.61 18.42
N PRO A 44 17.55 17.75 19.74
CA PRO A 44 16.18 17.96 20.23
C PRO A 44 15.55 19.26 19.70
N GLY A 45 16.31 20.34 19.52
CA GLY A 45 15.78 21.60 18.99
C GLY A 45 15.25 21.49 17.56
N LYS A 46 16.01 20.87 16.65
CA LYS A 46 15.58 20.69 15.25
C LYS A 46 14.34 19.80 15.13
N LEU A 47 14.22 18.79 16.01
CA LEU A 47 13.04 17.91 16.01
C LEU A 47 11.79 18.65 16.50
N SER A 48 11.91 19.53 17.51
CA SER A 48 10.82 20.39 17.97
C SER A 48 10.38 21.36 16.88
N GLU A 49 11.33 22.04 16.23
CA GLU A 49 11.04 22.94 15.10
C GLU A 49 10.33 22.23 13.95
N LEU A 50 10.70 20.99 13.64
CA LEU A 50 10.00 20.17 12.65
C LEU A 50 8.55 19.92 13.08
N CYS A 51 8.31 19.51 14.32
CA CYS A 51 6.98 19.29 14.86
C CYS A 51 6.11 20.55 14.76
N ASP A 52 6.65 21.71 15.11
CA ASP A 52 5.95 22.99 15.05
C ASP A 52 5.56 23.35 13.61
N ARG A 53 6.48 23.19 12.66
CA ARG A 53 6.18 23.43 11.23
C ARG A 53 5.11 22.48 10.69
N ILE A 54 5.19 21.20 11.02
CA ILE A 54 4.18 20.21 10.61
C ILE A 54 2.80 20.61 11.18
N ASN A 55 2.73 20.93 12.47
CA ASN A 55 1.46 21.30 13.10
C ASN A 55 0.89 22.59 12.52
N ALA A 56 1.71 23.58 12.20
CA ALA A 56 1.28 24.81 11.53
C ALA A 56 0.72 24.52 10.11
N ALA A 57 1.40 23.67 9.35
CA ALA A 57 0.93 23.27 8.01
C ALA A 57 -0.39 22.48 8.08
N ARG A 58 -0.55 21.57 9.05
CA ARG A 58 -1.79 20.80 9.26
C ARG A 58 -3.01 21.68 9.49
N GLN A 59 -2.86 22.80 10.20
CA GLN A 59 -3.98 23.73 10.44
C GLN A 59 -4.57 24.33 9.16
N ASN A 60 -3.76 24.40 8.10
CA ASN A 60 -4.14 24.93 6.79
C ASN A 60 -4.40 23.84 5.75
N SER A 61 -4.36 22.56 6.11
CA SER A 61 -4.42 21.44 5.17
C SER A 61 -5.69 21.40 4.33
N SER A 62 -6.83 21.82 4.89
CA SER A 62 -8.12 21.89 4.17
C SER A 62 -8.15 22.94 3.03
N ALA A 63 -7.25 23.91 3.05
CA ALA A 63 -7.11 24.91 1.99
C ALA A 63 -6.08 24.51 0.92
N MET A 64 -5.31 23.46 1.16
CA MET A 64 -4.29 22.94 0.24
C MET A 64 -4.93 22.10 -0.87
N SER A 65 -4.38 22.20 -2.08
CA SER A 65 -4.66 21.24 -3.14
C SER A 65 -4.17 19.83 -2.75
N LEU A 66 -4.68 18.80 -3.42
CA LEU A 66 -4.25 17.42 -3.23
C LEU A 66 -2.72 17.27 -3.37
N GLN A 67 -2.13 17.95 -4.34
CA GLN A 67 -0.68 17.93 -4.56
C GLN A 67 0.06 18.55 -3.38
N GLU A 68 -0.34 19.72 -2.91
CA GLU A 68 0.29 20.40 -1.77
C GLU A 68 0.20 19.58 -0.48
N GLN A 69 -0.92 18.90 -0.26
CA GLN A 69 -1.07 17.99 0.87
C GLN A 69 -0.05 16.85 0.82
N TYR A 70 0.13 16.21 -0.34
CA TYR A 70 1.15 15.17 -0.50
C TYR A 70 2.57 15.72 -0.33
N GLU A 71 2.89 16.85 -0.96
CA GLU A 71 4.20 17.47 -0.87
C GLU A 71 4.57 17.83 0.57
N MET A 72 3.64 18.35 1.36
CA MET A 72 3.82 18.62 2.79
C MET A 72 4.22 17.35 3.55
N THR A 73 3.59 16.22 3.25
CA THR A 73 3.94 14.95 3.91
C THR A 73 5.29 14.39 3.46
N PHE A 74 5.65 14.60 2.19
CA PHE A 74 6.97 14.24 1.67
C PHE A 74 8.07 15.08 2.30
N ASP A 75 7.81 16.37 2.51
CA ASP A 75 8.75 17.26 3.21
C ASP A 75 8.96 16.83 4.66
N ALA A 76 7.88 16.52 5.38
CA ALA A 76 7.98 15.99 6.75
C ALA A 76 8.85 14.73 6.83
N HIS A 77 8.68 13.83 5.84
CA HIS A 77 9.53 12.64 5.71
C HIS A 77 10.99 13.00 5.46
N TYR A 78 11.25 13.83 4.45
CA TYR A 78 12.61 14.23 4.05
C TYR A 78 13.34 14.94 5.20
N GLU A 79 12.68 15.88 5.87
CA GLU A 79 13.26 16.63 6.97
C GLU A 79 13.59 15.71 8.16
N LEU A 80 12.69 14.80 8.54
CA LEU A 80 12.97 13.87 9.65
C LEU A 80 14.16 12.95 9.34
N VAL A 81 14.26 12.44 8.11
CA VAL A 81 15.42 11.65 7.68
C VAL A 81 16.70 12.47 7.69
N THR A 82 16.62 13.75 7.31
CA THR A 82 17.77 14.68 7.26
C THR A 82 18.24 15.08 8.67
N ILE A 83 17.31 15.34 9.59
CA ILE A 83 17.63 15.62 11.00
C ILE A 83 18.35 14.41 11.64
N HIS A 84 17.94 13.20 11.26
CA HIS A 84 18.55 11.93 11.69
C HIS A 84 18.66 11.81 13.21
N PRO A 85 17.55 11.92 13.97
CA PRO A 85 17.59 12.06 15.42
C PRO A 85 18.05 10.81 16.17
N TRP A 86 17.98 9.63 15.57
CA TRP A 86 18.35 8.35 16.19
C TRP A 86 19.50 7.68 15.44
N ALA A 87 20.18 6.76 16.13
CA ALA A 87 21.28 5.98 15.55
C ALA A 87 20.80 5.00 14.46
N ASP A 88 19.55 4.50 14.56
CA ASP A 88 18.88 3.64 13.57
C ASP A 88 17.40 4.00 13.50
N GLY A 89 16.67 3.42 12.55
CA GLY A 89 15.20 3.53 12.43
C GLY A 89 14.67 4.84 11.85
N ASN A 90 15.51 5.83 11.55
CA ASN A 90 15.07 7.13 11.05
C ASN A 90 14.17 7.02 9.81
N GLY A 91 14.55 6.22 8.81
CA GLY A 91 13.74 6.04 7.61
C GLY A 91 12.41 5.31 7.87
N ARG A 92 12.35 4.40 8.84
CA ARG A 92 11.10 3.72 9.24
C ARG A 92 10.15 4.68 9.95
N THR A 93 10.66 5.44 10.91
CA THR A 93 9.88 6.45 11.64
C THR A 93 9.40 7.57 10.71
N ALA A 94 10.26 8.03 9.78
CA ALA A 94 9.87 9.05 8.81
C ALA A 94 8.75 8.57 7.87
N ARG A 95 8.76 7.29 7.45
CA ARG A 95 7.65 6.71 6.69
C ARG A 95 6.37 6.61 7.50
N LEU A 96 6.46 6.23 8.78
CA LEU A 96 5.29 6.21 9.67
C LEU A 96 4.69 7.60 9.84
N LEU A 97 5.50 8.62 10.09
CA LEU A 97 5.06 10.02 10.18
C LEU A 97 4.38 10.48 8.88
N MET A 98 5.01 10.25 7.74
CA MET A 98 4.44 10.59 6.43
C MET A 98 3.08 9.94 6.23
N ASN A 99 2.98 8.63 6.46
CA ASN A 99 1.75 7.87 6.27
C ASN A 99 0.67 8.28 7.29
N GLN A 100 1.03 8.61 8.53
CA GLN A 100 0.12 9.14 9.53
C GLN A 100 -0.51 10.45 9.04
N LEU A 101 0.29 11.39 8.55
CA LEU A 101 -0.20 12.67 8.03
C LEU A 101 -1.09 12.46 6.80
N GLN A 102 -0.74 11.52 5.92
CA GLN A 102 -1.55 11.16 4.76
C GLN A 102 -2.90 10.58 5.17
N MET A 103 -2.91 9.62 6.09
CA MET A 103 -4.16 9.04 6.62
C MET A 103 -5.05 10.08 7.30
N GLU A 104 -4.47 10.99 8.08
CA GLU A 104 -5.18 12.06 8.75
C GLU A 104 -5.91 12.99 7.77
N MET A 105 -5.30 13.26 6.61
CA MET A 105 -5.88 14.07 5.54
C MET A 105 -6.77 13.27 4.57
N GLY A 106 -7.03 11.99 4.84
CA GLY A 106 -7.81 11.11 3.97
C GLY A 106 -7.09 10.74 2.67
N LEU A 107 -5.77 10.89 2.62
CA LEU A 107 -4.95 10.54 1.46
C LEU A 107 -4.58 9.05 1.47
N ILE A 108 -4.29 8.51 0.29
CA ILE A 108 -3.75 7.15 0.17
C ILE A 108 -2.28 7.15 0.63
N PRO A 109 -1.91 6.33 1.64
CA PRO A 109 -0.53 6.28 2.13
C PRO A 109 0.47 5.85 1.07
N ALA A 110 1.59 6.59 0.98
CA ALA A 110 2.67 6.28 0.06
C ALA A 110 3.44 5.02 0.48
N LYS A 111 3.80 4.19 -0.50
CA LYS A 111 4.60 2.97 -0.29
C LYS A 111 5.99 3.18 -0.90
N ILE A 112 7.04 2.95 -0.13
CA ILE A 112 8.42 2.82 -0.64
C ILE A 112 8.78 1.33 -0.48
N LEU A 113 8.84 0.62 -1.58
CA LEU A 113 9.06 -0.81 -1.60
C LEU A 113 10.56 -1.13 -1.43
N LYS A 114 10.88 -2.41 -1.20
CA LYS A 114 12.26 -2.84 -1.00
C LYS A 114 13.12 -2.60 -2.24
N GLU A 115 12.57 -2.82 -3.40
CA GLU A 115 13.18 -2.59 -4.72
C GLU A 115 13.50 -1.12 -4.99
N ASP A 116 12.73 -0.18 -4.43
CA ASP A 116 12.96 1.26 -4.60
C ASP A 116 14.11 1.80 -3.72
N LYS A 117 14.63 0.99 -2.79
CA LYS A 117 15.52 1.44 -1.71
C LYS A 117 16.80 2.13 -2.23
N GLU A 118 17.39 1.59 -3.28
CA GLU A 118 18.65 2.14 -3.82
C GLU A 118 18.42 3.52 -4.43
N GLU A 119 17.38 3.66 -5.25
CA GLU A 119 17.01 4.93 -5.87
C GLU A 119 16.57 5.95 -4.82
N TYR A 120 15.76 5.54 -3.85
CA TYR A 120 15.35 6.35 -2.71
C TYR A 120 16.56 7.00 -1.98
N ILE A 121 17.61 6.22 -1.69
CA ILE A 121 18.81 6.73 -1.03
C ILE A 121 19.54 7.74 -1.93
N LYS A 122 19.69 7.44 -3.23
CA LYS A 122 20.31 8.36 -4.20
C LYS A 122 19.58 9.70 -4.26
N VAL A 123 18.26 9.65 -4.32
CA VAL A 123 17.43 10.86 -4.39
C VAL A 123 17.50 11.68 -3.11
N LEU A 124 17.53 11.04 -1.94
CA LEU A 124 17.74 11.77 -0.67
C LEU A 124 19.09 12.51 -0.63
N VAL A 125 20.16 11.85 -1.11
CA VAL A 125 21.50 12.45 -1.19
C VAL A 125 21.48 13.62 -2.18
N GLU A 126 20.97 13.43 -3.38
CA GLU A 126 20.89 14.46 -4.41
C GLU A 126 20.08 15.68 -3.96
N THR A 127 18.93 15.46 -3.31
CA THR A 127 18.09 16.52 -2.74
C THR A 127 18.87 17.37 -1.74
N ARG A 128 19.67 16.72 -0.89
CA ARG A 128 20.49 17.41 0.11
C ARG A 128 21.65 18.15 -0.51
N GLU A 129 22.37 17.55 -1.47
CA GLU A 129 23.53 18.16 -2.13
C GLU A 129 23.15 19.38 -2.97
N LYS A 130 21.97 19.34 -3.59
CA LYS A 130 21.45 20.45 -4.39
C LYS A 130 20.60 21.45 -3.61
N GLU A 131 20.33 21.17 -2.34
CA GLU A 131 19.43 21.95 -1.48
C GLU A 131 18.06 22.21 -2.14
N ASP A 132 17.57 21.24 -2.95
CA ASP A 132 16.32 21.36 -3.72
C ASP A 132 15.30 20.26 -3.32
N PRO A 133 14.35 20.55 -2.40
CA PRO A 133 13.31 19.59 -1.99
C PRO A 133 12.44 19.11 -3.15
N SER A 134 12.35 19.85 -4.25
CA SER A 134 11.54 19.47 -5.40
C SER A 134 12.00 18.16 -6.05
N ILE A 135 13.28 17.79 -5.88
CA ILE A 135 13.84 16.54 -6.39
C ILE A 135 13.16 15.35 -5.69
N PHE A 136 13.13 15.37 -4.36
CA PHE A 136 12.49 14.32 -3.57
C PHE A 136 10.98 14.28 -3.79
N ARG A 137 10.30 15.44 -3.84
CA ARG A 137 8.86 15.54 -4.12
C ARG A 137 8.50 14.91 -5.46
N ARG A 138 9.23 15.26 -6.54
CA ARG A 138 9.00 14.68 -7.88
C ARG A 138 9.19 13.17 -7.89
N TRP A 139 10.23 12.67 -7.26
CA TRP A 139 10.49 11.25 -7.18
C TRP A 139 9.36 10.52 -6.43
N MET A 140 8.97 11.03 -5.25
CA MET A 140 7.87 10.45 -4.46
C MET A 140 6.55 10.46 -5.22
N THR A 141 6.24 11.54 -5.94
CA THR A 141 5.04 11.63 -6.79
C THR A 141 5.07 10.57 -7.89
N GLY A 142 6.21 10.43 -8.58
CA GLY A 142 6.40 9.39 -9.61
C GLY A 142 6.25 7.98 -9.05
N LEU A 143 6.82 7.72 -7.88
CA LEU A 143 6.70 6.44 -7.16
C LEU A 143 5.23 6.14 -6.82
N MET A 144 4.50 7.11 -6.28
CA MET A 144 3.08 6.94 -5.95
C MET A 144 2.24 6.64 -7.18
N ILE A 145 2.42 7.38 -8.28
CA ILE A 145 1.68 7.15 -9.53
C ILE A 145 1.93 5.72 -10.03
N ARG A 146 3.17 5.25 -9.99
CA ARG A 146 3.53 3.88 -10.39
C ARG A 146 2.82 2.84 -9.51
N ASN A 147 2.87 3.01 -8.19
CA ASN A 147 2.28 2.09 -7.23
C ASN A 147 0.74 2.08 -7.34
N LEU A 148 0.10 3.25 -7.47
CA LEU A 148 -1.35 3.35 -7.65
C LEU A 148 -1.83 2.70 -8.94
N ARG A 149 -1.11 2.88 -10.05
CA ARG A 149 -1.43 2.19 -11.32
C ARG A 149 -1.37 0.68 -11.15
N HIS A 150 -0.30 0.18 -10.55
CA HIS A 150 -0.16 -1.25 -10.27
C HIS A 150 -1.31 -1.78 -9.38
N ASP A 151 -1.67 -1.06 -8.30
CA ASP A 151 -2.77 -1.45 -7.41
C ASP A 151 -4.13 -1.43 -8.15
N ILE A 152 -4.37 -0.44 -9.01
CA ILE A 152 -5.58 -0.35 -9.85
C ILE A 152 -5.65 -1.51 -10.84
N ASP A 153 -4.56 -1.80 -11.55
CA ASP A 153 -4.51 -2.90 -12.51
C ASP A 153 -4.78 -4.24 -11.84
N ALA A 154 -4.15 -4.49 -10.67
CA ALA A 154 -4.37 -5.69 -9.87
C ALA A 154 -5.83 -5.80 -9.39
N TYR A 155 -6.45 -4.70 -8.98
CA TYR A 155 -7.86 -4.67 -8.59
C TYR A 155 -8.78 -4.98 -9.78
N LEU A 156 -8.55 -4.36 -10.94
CA LEU A 156 -9.34 -4.61 -12.14
C LEU A 156 -9.23 -6.05 -12.63
N GLU A 157 -8.03 -6.63 -12.55
CA GLU A 157 -7.85 -8.06 -12.81
C GLU A 157 -8.65 -8.93 -11.83
N SER A 158 -8.61 -8.64 -10.54
CA SER A 158 -9.34 -9.41 -9.52
C SER A 158 -10.85 -9.37 -9.75
N VAL A 159 -11.41 -8.18 -10.03
CA VAL A 159 -12.85 -8.01 -10.33
C VAL A 159 -13.24 -8.71 -11.64
N SER A 160 -12.38 -8.68 -12.65
CA SER A 160 -12.60 -9.40 -13.91
C SER A 160 -12.58 -10.92 -13.69
N ASP A 161 -11.64 -11.40 -12.90
CA ASP A 161 -11.52 -12.81 -12.51
C ASP A 161 -12.74 -13.29 -11.72
N GLU A 162 -13.27 -12.52 -10.77
CA GLU A 162 -14.49 -12.86 -10.03
C GLU A 162 -15.70 -12.95 -10.97
N LYS A 163 -15.93 -11.91 -11.78
CA LYS A 163 -17.04 -11.89 -12.75
C LYS A 163 -16.96 -13.05 -13.76
N GLY A 164 -15.75 -13.38 -14.21
CA GLY A 164 -15.50 -14.52 -15.08
C GLY A 164 -15.85 -15.86 -14.39
N GLY A 165 -15.46 -16.01 -13.14
CA GLY A 165 -15.79 -17.18 -12.31
C GLY A 165 -17.30 -17.35 -12.10
N GLU A 166 -18.02 -16.27 -11.76
CA GLU A 166 -19.48 -16.32 -11.57
C GLU A 166 -20.21 -16.69 -12.86
N LYS A 167 -19.84 -16.12 -14.01
CA LYS A 167 -20.42 -16.50 -15.31
C LYS A 167 -20.16 -17.96 -15.65
N ILE A 168 -18.98 -18.50 -15.33
CA ILE A 168 -18.67 -19.91 -15.54
C ILE A 168 -19.56 -20.80 -14.66
N LEU A 169 -19.74 -20.45 -13.38
CA LEU A 169 -20.63 -21.20 -12.48
C LEU A 169 -22.09 -21.18 -12.96
N GLU A 170 -22.58 -20.03 -13.41
CA GLU A 170 -23.92 -19.88 -13.97
C GLU A 170 -24.11 -20.80 -15.19
N LEU A 171 -23.19 -20.77 -16.15
CA LEU A 171 -23.25 -21.62 -17.35
C LEU A 171 -23.16 -23.11 -16.99
N LEU A 172 -22.30 -23.49 -16.06
CA LEU A 172 -22.14 -24.88 -15.63
C LEU A 172 -23.31 -25.39 -14.75
N SER A 173 -24.01 -24.50 -14.07
CA SER A 173 -25.26 -24.84 -13.36
C SER A 173 -26.37 -25.19 -14.35
N GLY A 174 -26.40 -24.57 -15.53
CA GLY A 174 -27.33 -24.91 -16.61
C GLY A 174 -26.90 -26.12 -17.42
N ASP A 175 -25.59 -26.25 -17.70
CA ASP A 175 -25.06 -27.40 -18.47
C ASP A 175 -23.64 -27.74 -17.98
N GLY A 176 -23.54 -28.69 -17.08
CA GLY A 176 -22.28 -29.18 -16.54
C GLY A 176 -21.38 -29.92 -17.54
N SER A 177 -21.84 -30.21 -18.76
CA SER A 177 -21.06 -30.88 -19.80
C SER A 177 -20.18 -29.95 -20.63
N LEU A 178 -20.32 -28.63 -20.46
CA LEU A 178 -19.59 -27.63 -21.24
C LEU A 178 -18.07 -27.80 -21.10
N SER A 179 -17.38 -27.81 -22.23
CA SER A 179 -15.94 -27.82 -22.30
C SER A 179 -15.36 -26.42 -22.04
N ALA A 180 -14.05 -26.36 -21.68
CA ALA A 180 -13.36 -25.07 -21.50
C ALA A 180 -13.42 -24.21 -22.77
N ALA A 181 -13.35 -24.81 -23.95
CA ALA A 181 -13.49 -24.11 -25.23
C ALA A 181 -14.90 -23.53 -25.44
N ALA A 182 -15.94 -24.30 -25.06
CA ALA A 182 -17.33 -23.83 -25.17
C ALA A 182 -17.64 -22.70 -24.18
N LEU A 183 -17.12 -22.79 -22.95
CA LEU A 183 -17.20 -21.71 -21.95
C LEU A 183 -16.47 -20.46 -22.43
N ALA A 184 -15.26 -20.60 -22.95
CA ALA A 184 -14.44 -19.51 -23.46
C ALA A 184 -15.17 -18.72 -24.58
N ALA A 185 -15.79 -19.43 -25.52
CA ALA A 185 -16.56 -18.81 -26.60
C ALA A 185 -17.80 -18.03 -26.06
N ARG A 186 -18.47 -18.53 -25.03
CA ARG A 186 -19.68 -17.90 -24.46
C ARG A 186 -19.39 -16.66 -23.63
N ILE A 187 -18.24 -16.60 -22.94
CA ILE A 187 -17.88 -15.46 -22.09
C ILE A 187 -16.78 -14.57 -22.68
N SER A 188 -16.38 -14.84 -23.94
CA SER A 188 -15.41 -14.03 -24.71
C SER A 188 -14.04 -13.91 -24.06
N ILE A 189 -13.53 -15.01 -23.49
CA ILE A 189 -12.16 -15.11 -22.94
C ILE A 189 -11.42 -16.29 -23.59
N THR A 190 -10.12 -16.43 -23.30
CA THR A 190 -9.33 -17.56 -23.83
C THR A 190 -9.64 -18.87 -23.11
N PRO A 191 -9.54 -20.05 -23.75
CA PRO A 191 -9.67 -21.33 -23.07
C PRO A 191 -8.73 -21.49 -21.88
N LYS A 192 -7.52 -20.97 -21.97
CA LYS A 192 -6.53 -20.98 -20.88
C LYS A 192 -6.99 -20.16 -19.67
N ALA A 193 -7.66 -19.03 -19.89
CA ALA A 193 -8.26 -18.24 -18.81
C ALA A 193 -9.41 -19.02 -18.13
N VAL A 194 -10.26 -19.71 -18.92
CA VAL A 194 -11.29 -20.59 -18.36
C VAL A 194 -10.69 -21.70 -17.51
N GLU A 195 -9.61 -22.34 -17.97
CA GLU A 195 -8.93 -23.39 -17.19
C GLU A 195 -8.40 -22.86 -15.85
N LYS A 196 -7.86 -21.63 -15.83
CA LYS A 196 -7.43 -20.95 -14.60
C LYS A 196 -8.62 -20.76 -13.64
N HIS A 197 -9.75 -20.28 -14.15
CA HIS A 197 -10.99 -20.12 -13.36
C HIS A 197 -11.51 -21.47 -12.82
N LEU A 198 -11.58 -22.49 -13.65
CA LEU A 198 -12.03 -23.83 -13.24
C LEU A 198 -11.13 -24.40 -12.14
N ALA A 199 -9.81 -24.26 -12.26
CA ALA A 199 -8.85 -24.69 -11.24
C ALA A 199 -9.07 -23.95 -9.91
N ARG A 200 -9.27 -22.63 -9.94
CA ARG A 200 -9.57 -21.83 -8.76
C ARG A 200 -10.89 -22.22 -8.11
N LEU A 201 -11.98 -22.27 -8.86
CA LEU A 201 -13.31 -22.64 -8.35
C LEU A 201 -13.33 -24.04 -7.76
N LYS A 202 -12.51 -24.97 -8.31
CA LYS A 202 -12.32 -26.30 -7.75
C LYS A 202 -11.56 -26.24 -6.41
N ALA A 203 -10.49 -25.44 -6.32
CA ALA A 203 -9.73 -25.26 -5.08
C ALA A 203 -10.58 -24.60 -3.97
N GLU A 204 -11.46 -23.69 -4.33
CA GLU A 204 -12.43 -23.03 -3.42
C GLU A 204 -13.60 -23.96 -3.02
N GLY A 205 -13.67 -25.19 -3.58
CA GLY A 205 -14.77 -26.13 -3.30
C GLY A 205 -16.11 -25.75 -3.93
N ARG A 206 -16.17 -24.71 -4.75
CA ARG A 206 -17.40 -24.23 -5.44
C ARG A 206 -17.75 -25.06 -6.67
N LEU A 207 -16.80 -25.81 -7.20
CA LEU A 207 -16.95 -26.63 -8.39
C LEU A 207 -16.26 -27.98 -8.17
N ARG A 208 -16.85 -29.06 -8.63
CA ARG A 208 -16.21 -30.39 -8.67
C ARG A 208 -16.42 -31.08 -10.01
N ARG A 209 -15.45 -31.90 -10.41
CA ARG A 209 -15.57 -32.77 -11.56
C ARG A 209 -16.17 -34.11 -11.13
N VAL A 210 -17.18 -34.58 -11.86
CA VAL A 210 -17.82 -35.87 -11.63
C VAL A 210 -17.61 -36.73 -12.87
N GLY A 211 -17.06 -37.90 -12.67
CA GLY A 211 -16.75 -38.87 -13.76
C GLY A 211 -15.35 -38.68 -14.36
N PRO A 212 -15.02 -39.45 -15.41
CA PRO A 212 -13.71 -39.46 -16.06
C PRO A 212 -13.49 -38.17 -16.87
N ASP A 213 -12.21 -37.92 -17.28
CA ASP A 213 -11.84 -36.76 -18.08
C ASP A 213 -12.56 -36.68 -19.43
N LYS A 214 -12.80 -37.82 -20.08
CA LYS A 214 -13.71 -37.92 -21.23
C LYS A 214 -15.10 -38.37 -20.80
N GLY A 215 -16.10 -37.51 -20.99
CA GLY A 215 -17.53 -37.83 -20.69
C GLY A 215 -17.96 -37.48 -19.26
N GLY A 216 -17.08 -37.00 -18.39
CA GLY A 216 -17.49 -36.46 -17.09
C GLY A 216 -18.11 -35.08 -17.21
N HIS A 217 -18.75 -34.61 -16.14
CA HIS A 217 -19.39 -33.30 -16.08
C HIS A 217 -18.95 -32.51 -14.85
N TRP A 218 -19.14 -31.20 -14.89
CA TRP A 218 -18.94 -30.32 -13.77
C TRP A 218 -20.21 -30.24 -12.91
N MET A 219 -20.01 -30.24 -11.62
CA MET A 219 -21.07 -30.02 -10.65
C MET A 219 -20.76 -28.78 -9.84
N VAL A 220 -21.65 -27.79 -9.86
CA VAL A 220 -21.58 -26.60 -9.04
C VAL A 220 -22.07 -26.95 -7.64
N ASN A 221 -21.24 -26.68 -6.63
CA ASN A 221 -21.63 -26.83 -5.24
C ASN A 221 -22.37 -25.55 -4.83
N GLY A 222 -23.64 -25.64 -4.44
CA GLY A 222 -24.39 -24.49 -3.92
C GLY A 222 -23.74 -23.97 -2.64
N ASN A 223 -23.75 -22.64 -2.47
CA ASN A 223 -23.38 -22.03 -1.18
C ASN A 223 -24.32 -22.59 -0.10
N ARG A 224 -23.73 -23.24 0.89
CA ARG A 224 -24.43 -23.50 2.16
C ARG A 224 -24.25 -22.27 3.04
#